data_092e005785bf53adf9a9ccfcd4fe18dc
#
_entry.id   092e005785bf53adf9a9ccfcd4fe18dc
#
_cell.length_a   1.000
_cell.length_b   1.000
_cell.length_c   1.000
_cell.angle_alpha   90.00
_cell.angle_beta   90.00
_cell.angle_gamma   90.00
#
_symmetry.space_group_name_H-M   'P 1'
#
loop_
_entity.id
_entity.type
_entity.pdbx_description
1 polymer ?
#
loop_
_entity_poly.entity_id
_entity_poly.type
_entity_poly.pdbx_seq_one_letter_code
_entity_poly.pdbx_strand_id
1 'polypeptide(L)'
;MKFMDIDTSDWQDESKIEGEDPEDTGLLREMAAEARAYMENFEWCPSIESVHLALGVGGVVGVFLFQFDEVIEDDDDALWVVVGDLPSAYVIVEPDDDGISALERYCELMEDWAFNVLKGNSLEDSFPVDAEATQEHAEMLRQRIVFLRSEIIESP
;
A
#
# COMPACT_ATOMS: atom_id res chain seq x y z
N MET A 1 -22.92 -6.48 5.70
CA MET A 1 -22.99 -7.18 4.43
C MET A 1 -21.71 -6.98 3.65
N LYS A 2 -21.17 -8.03 3.06
CA LYS A 2 -19.93 -7.97 2.32
C LYS A 2 -20.23 -7.79 0.83
N PHE A 3 -19.62 -6.80 0.21
CA PHE A 3 -19.88 -6.47 -1.18
C PHE A 3 -18.81 -7.02 -2.12
N MET A 4 -17.64 -7.34 -1.57
CA MET A 4 -16.53 -7.85 -2.36
C MET A 4 -16.09 -9.18 -1.77
N ASP A 5 -16.15 -10.23 -2.57
CA ASP A 5 -15.73 -11.57 -2.16
C ASP A 5 -14.28 -11.77 -2.62
N ILE A 6 -13.36 -11.61 -1.70
CA ILE A 6 -11.93 -11.65 -1.98
C ILE A 6 -11.35 -12.94 -1.44
N ASP A 7 -10.67 -13.69 -2.31
CA ASP A 7 -9.97 -14.92 -1.92
C ASP A 7 -8.61 -14.56 -1.36
N THR A 8 -8.45 -14.71 -0.04
CA THR A 8 -7.21 -14.39 0.66
C THR A 8 -6.36 -15.64 0.94
N SER A 9 -6.72 -16.79 0.36
CA SER A 9 -6.05 -18.06 0.68
C SER A 9 -4.56 -18.11 0.32
N ASP A 10 -4.13 -17.30 -0.65
CA ASP A 10 -2.72 -17.24 -1.05
C ASP A 10 -1.90 -16.24 -0.26
N TRP A 11 -2.54 -15.51 0.65
CA TRP A 11 -1.90 -14.43 1.41
C TRP A 11 -1.83 -14.79 2.89
N GLN A 12 -0.90 -14.17 3.61
CA GLN A 12 -0.68 -14.47 5.02
C GLN A 12 -1.48 -13.54 5.93
N ASP A 13 -2.25 -14.13 6.85
CA ASP A 13 -2.92 -13.36 7.90
C ASP A 13 -1.85 -12.67 8.76
N GLU A 14 -2.13 -11.45 9.24
CA GLU A 14 -1.15 -10.67 10.01
C GLU A 14 -0.61 -11.42 11.24
N SER A 15 -1.40 -12.32 11.81
CA SER A 15 -0.98 -13.11 12.98
C SER A 15 -0.02 -14.24 12.62
N LYS A 16 0.14 -14.53 11.33
CA LYS A 16 0.93 -15.68 10.86
C LYS A 16 2.01 -15.31 9.85
N ILE A 17 2.35 -14.04 9.74
CA ILE A 17 3.35 -13.58 8.79
C ILE A 17 4.72 -14.18 9.09
N GLU A 18 5.31 -14.79 8.07
CA GLU A 18 6.66 -15.34 8.11
C GLU A 18 7.40 -14.95 6.83
N GLY A 19 8.61 -14.44 6.98
CA GLY A 19 9.49 -14.13 5.87
C GLY A 19 10.47 -15.26 5.59
N GLU A 20 11.52 -14.95 4.85
CA GLU A 20 12.54 -15.94 4.47
C GLU A 20 13.40 -16.40 5.66
N ASP A 21 13.57 -15.54 6.64
CA ASP A 21 14.35 -15.81 7.85
C ASP A 21 13.78 -14.99 9.02
N PRO A 22 14.29 -15.17 10.26
CA PRO A 22 13.77 -14.43 11.41
C PRO A 22 13.86 -12.92 11.28
N GLU A 23 14.92 -12.40 10.64
CA GLU A 23 15.08 -10.97 10.43
C GLU A 23 14.01 -10.43 9.49
N ASP A 24 13.82 -11.11 8.35
CA ASP A 24 12.80 -10.74 7.37
C ASP A 24 11.40 -10.81 7.98
N THR A 25 11.13 -11.85 8.78
CA THR A 25 9.86 -12.01 9.49
C THR A 25 9.60 -10.82 10.40
N GLY A 26 10.62 -10.39 11.15
CA GLY A 26 10.51 -9.24 12.03
C GLY A 26 10.19 -7.96 11.26
N LEU A 27 10.87 -7.74 10.15
CA LEU A 27 10.64 -6.57 9.31
C LEU A 27 9.22 -6.55 8.72
N LEU A 28 8.76 -7.70 8.24
CA LEU A 28 7.40 -7.80 7.67
C LEU A 28 6.32 -7.57 8.74
N ARG A 29 6.54 -8.06 9.94
CA ARG A 29 5.61 -7.85 11.05
C ARG A 29 5.58 -6.40 11.50
N GLU A 30 6.72 -5.73 11.50
CA GLU A 30 6.80 -4.30 11.77
C GLU A 30 6.03 -3.50 10.72
N MET A 31 6.15 -3.90 9.45
CA MET A 31 5.42 -3.26 8.35
C MET A 31 3.91 -3.46 8.50
N ALA A 32 3.47 -4.63 8.96
CA ALA A 32 2.04 -4.86 9.22
C ALA A 32 1.53 -3.92 10.31
N ALA A 33 2.31 -3.73 11.37
CA ALA A 33 1.95 -2.81 12.46
C ALA A 33 1.91 -1.37 11.94
N GLU A 34 2.86 -1.00 11.09
CA GLU A 34 2.90 0.33 10.47
C GLU A 34 1.67 0.58 9.59
N ALA A 35 1.29 -0.42 8.79
CA ALA A 35 0.11 -0.31 7.94
C ALA A 35 -1.16 -0.12 8.77
N ARG A 36 -1.29 -0.87 9.86
CA ARG A 36 -2.44 -0.76 10.76
C ARG A 36 -2.48 0.63 11.41
N ALA A 37 -1.35 1.11 11.91
CA ALA A 37 -1.27 2.43 12.52
C ALA A 37 -1.62 3.53 11.50
N TYR A 38 -1.16 3.37 10.26
CA TYR A 38 -1.47 4.31 9.19
C TYR A 38 -2.99 4.39 8.97
N MET A 39 -3.67 3.25 8.85
CA MET A 39 -5.12 3.24 8.63
C MET A 39 -5.88 3.75 9.85
N GLU A 40 -5.47 3.37 11.04
CA GLU A 40 -6.16 3.79 12.27
C GLU A 40 -6.03 5.28 12.55
N ASN A 41 -5.10 5.95 11.88
CA ASN A 41 -4.93 7.38 12.00
C ASN A 41 -6.07 8.17 11.32
N PHE A 42 -6.81 7.53 10.42
CA PHE A 42 -7.94 8.17 9.74
C PHE A 42 -9.22 8.02 10.57
N GLU A 43 -9.89 9.14 10.82
CA GLU A 43 -11.12 9.13 11.61
C GLU A 43 -12.26 8.35 10.92
N TRP A 44 -12.24 8.32 9.59
CA TRP A 44 -13.26 7.61 8.81
C TRP A 44 -13.04 6.10 8.76
N CYS A 45 -11.91 5.62 9.23
CA CYS A 45 -11.57 4.19 9.14
C CYS A 45 -12.49 3.35 10.05
N PRO A 46 -13.24 2.40 9.48
CA PRO A 46 -14.06 1.50 10.29
C PRO A 46 -13.20 0.51 11.07
N SER A 47 -13.82 -0.31 11.88
CA SER A 47 -13.11 -1.37 12.59
C SER A 47 -12.50 -2.34 11.59
N ILE A 48 -11.23 -2.66 11.78
CA ILE A 48 -10.50 -3.56 10.89
C ILE A 48 -10.85 -5.00 11.25
N GLU A 49 -11.42 -5.72 10.29
CA GLU A 49 -11.82 -7.12 10.49
C GLU A 49 -10.65 -8.07 10.27
N SER A 50 -9.86 -7.83 9.21
CA SER A 50 -8.70 -8.67 8.91
C SER A 50 -7.64 -7.91 8.13
N VAL A 51 -6.39 -8.37 8.24
CA VAL A 51 -5.25 -7.83 7.49
C VAL A 51 -4.46 -9.03 6.96
N HIS A 52 -4.18 -9.01 5.66
CA HIS A 52 -3.39 -10.05 5.01
C HIS A 52 -2.22 -9.43 4.25
N LEU A 53 -1.06 -10.06 4.35
CA LEU A 53 0.12 -9.67 3.56
C LEU A 53 0.04 -10.35 2.20
N ALA A 54 -0.11 -9.56 1.14
CA ALA A 54 -0.20 -10.07 -0.23
C ALA A 54 1.16 -10.06 -0.94
N LEU A 55 2.01 -9.09 -0.62
CA LEU A 55 3.33 -8.96 -1.21
C LEU A 55 4.21 -8.24 -0.19
N GLY A 56 5.40 -8.77 0.06
CA GLY A 56 6.29 -8.13 1.00
C GLY A 56 7.76 -8.42 0.75
N VAL A 57 8.57 -7.36 0.83
CA VAL A 57 10.03 -7.46 0.83
C VAL A 57 10.46 -6.68 2.08
N GLY A 58 10.95 -7.39 3.08
CA GLY A 58 11.23 -6.82 4.40
C GLY A 58 12.08 -5.55 4.35
N GLY A 59 11.56 -4.49 4.96
CA GLY A 59 12.23 -3.19 4.99
C GLY A 59 12.14 -2.37 3.71
N VAL A 60 11.56 -2.92 2.64
CA VAL A 60 11.46 -2.25 1.33
C VAL A 60 10.03 -1.85 1.04
N VAL A 61 9.14 -2.82 0.89
CA VAL A 61 7.74 -2.57 0.61
C VAL A 61 6.86 -3.70 1.14
N GLY A 62 5.69 -3.34 1.64
CA GLY A 62 4.67 -4.29 2.05
C GLY A 62 3.33 -3.86 1.49
N VAL A 63 2.59 -4.80 0.89
CA VAL A 63 1.26 -4.56 0.36
C VAL A 63 0.30 -5.44 1.14
N PHE A 64 -0.62 -4.80 1.86
CA PHE A 64 -1.54 -5.49 2.77
C PHE A 64 -2.98 -5.26 2.34
N LEU A 65 -3.79 -6.32 2.41
CA LEU A 65 -5.22 -6.20 2.20
C LEU A 65 -5.89 -6.00 3.55
N PHE A 66 -6.59 -4.89 3.69
CA PHE A 66 -7.39 -4.58 4.87
C PHE A 66 -8.85 -4.81 4.54
N GLN A 67 -9.52 -5.61 5.36
CA GLN A 67 -10.96 -5.83 5.25
C GLN A 67 -11.61 -5.24 6.50
N PHE A 68 -12.73 -4.56 6.30
CA PHE A 68 -13.41 -3.82 7.36
C PHE A 68 -14.79 -4.43 7.65
N ASP A 69 -15.32 -4.15 8.84
CA ASP A 69 -16.64 -4.63 9.24
C ASP A 69 -17.79 -3.76 8.67
N GLU A 70 -17.45 -2.64 8.05
CA GLU A 70 -18.42 -1.72 7.45
C GLU A 70 -17.92 -1.27 6.07
N VAL A 71 -18.86 -0.84 5.24
CA VAL A 71 -18.55 -0.24 3.94
C VAL A 71 -17.95 1.13 4.16
N ILE A 72 -16.88 1.44 3.42
CA ILE A 72 -16.22 2.74 3.48
C ILE A 72 -16.88 3.73 2.54
N GLU A 73 -16.95 3.37 1.26
CA GLU A 73 -17.46 4.24 0.21
C GLU A 73 -17.78 3.37 -1.02
N ASP A 74 -18.83 3.70 -1.76
CA ASP A 74 -19.21 3.00 -3.01
C ASP A 74 -19.23 1.46 -2.88
N ASP A 75 -19.78 0.97 -1.77
CA ASP A 75 -19.93 -0.46 -1.49
C ASP A 75 -18.59 -1.19 -1.22
N ASP A 76 -17.50 -0.46 -1.04
CA ASP A 76 -16.19 -1.04 -0.72
C ASP A 76 -16.04 -1.31 0.77
N ASP A 77 -15.70 -2.54 1.13
CA ASP A 77 -15.39 -2.91 2.51
C ASP A 77 -13.94 -3.37 2.66
N ALA A 78 -13.09 -3.02 1.70
CA ALA A 78 -11.67 -3.39 1.71
C ALA A 78 -10.81 -2.33 1.03
N LEU A 79 -9.56 -2.24 1.45
CA LEU A 79 -8.56 -1.37 0.84
C LEU A 79 -7.21 -2.08 0.83
N TRP A 80 -6.40 -1.77 -0.17
CA TRP A 80 -4.98 -2.11 -0.16
C TRP A 80 -4.24 -1.01 0.58
N VAL A 81 -3.24 -1.40 1.37
CA VAL A 81 -2.36 -0.45 2.06
C VAL A 81 -0.93 -0.78 1.72
N VAL A 82 -0.17 0.21 1.27
CA VAL A 82 1.24 0.07 0.89
C VAL A 82 2.08 0.86 1.89
N VAL A 83 3.06 0.20 2.49
CA VAL A 83 4.01 0.83 3.42
C VAL A 83 5.42 0.34 3.11
N GLY A 84 6.42 0.97 3.72
CA GLY A 84 7.82 0.58 3.56
C GLY A 84 8.73 1.80 3.54
N ASP A 85 9.83 1.69 2.80
CA ASP A 85 10.79 2.78 2.63
C ASP A 85 10.29 3.73 1.53
N LEU A 86 9.07 4.23 1.70
CA LEU A 86 8.35 5.09 0.77
C LEU A 86 7.11 5.64 1.50
N PRO A 87 6.43 6.66 0.93
CA PRO A 87 5.24 7.20 1.59
C PRO A 87 4.12 6.16 1.66
N SER A 88 3.49 6.04 2.81
CA SER A 88 2.36 5.14 3.01
C SER A 88 1.15 5.64 2.22
N ALA A 89 0.36 4.72 1.67
CA ALA A 89 -0.84 5.07 0.92
C ALA A 89 -1.82 3.90 0.94
N TYR A 90 -3.09 4.21 0.68
CA TYR A 90 -4.10 3.18 0.47
C TYR A 90 -4.63 3.28 -0.97
N VAL A 91 -5.05 2.15 -1.50
CA VAL A 91 -5.52 2.04 -2.89
C VAL A 91 -6.81 1.22 -2.89
N ILE A 92 -7.75 1.58 -3.74
CA ILE A 92 -9.01 0.83 -3.84
C ILE A 92 -8.75 -0.58 -4.39
N VAL A 93 -9.60 -1.51 -3.98
CA VAL A 93 -9.52 -2.90 -4.44
C VAL A 93 -10.44 -3.07 -5.65
N GLU A 94 -9.92 -3.70 -6.70
CA GLU A 94 -10.68 -4.02 -7.90
C GLU A 94 -10.84 -5.53 -8.03
N PRO A 95 -11.81 -6.01 -8.82
CA PRO A 95 -11.99 -7.45 -9.03
C PRO A 95 -10.72 -8.10 -9.56
N ASP A 96 -10.42 -9.30 -9.07
CA ASP A 96 -9.26 -10.09 -9.47
C ASP A 96 -7.90 -9.45 -9.18
N ASP A 97 -7.87 -8.52 -8.21
CA ASP A 97 -6.64 -7.86 -7.78
C ASP A 97 -5.70 -8.80 -7.03
N ASP A 98 -4.42 -8.48 -7.09
CA ASP A 98 -3.38 -9.11 -6.28
C ASP A 98 -2.41 -8.03 -5.80
N GLY A 99 -1.37 -8.45 -5.08
CA GLY A 99 -0.38 -7.50 -4.54
C GLY A 99 0.36 -6.73 -5.61
N ILE A 100 0.64 -7.35 -6.75
CA ILE A 100 1.34 -6.71 -7.87
C ILE A 100 0.46 -5.64 -8.49
N SER A 101 -0.82 -5.94 -8.74
CA SER A 101 -1.76 -4.97 -9.31
C SER A 101 -1.92 -3.76 -8.39
N ALA A 102 -2.01 -4.00 -7.08
CA ALA A 102 -2.11 -2.93 -6.09
C ALA A 102 -0.86 -2.06 -6.10
N LEU A 103 0.31 -2.70 -6.17
CA LEU A 103 1.58 -1.97 -6.18
C LEU A 103 1.72 -1.12 -7.45
N GLU A 104 1.25 -1.62 -8.59
CA GLU A 104 1.26 -0.83 -9.83
C GLU A 104 0.41 0.44 -9.68
N ARG A 105 -0.79 0.32 -9.12
CA ARG A 105 -1.65 1.49 -8.90
C ARG A 105 -1.01 2.47 -7.92
N TYR A 106 -0.35 1.94 -6.89
CA TYR A 106 0.40 2.77 -5.95
C TYR A 106 1.48 3.57 -6.71
N CYS A 107 2.24 2.91 -7.58
CA CYS A 107 3.28 3.56 -8.36
C CYS A 107 2.70 4.67 -9.25
N GLU A 108 1.55 4.44 -9.88
CA GLU A 108 0.90 5.44 -10.70
C GLU A 108 0.52 6.68 -9.90
N LEU A 109 -0.04 6.48 -8.70
CA LEU A 109 -0.41 7.60 -7.82
C LEU A 109 0.82 8.41 -7.40
N MET A 110 1.90 7.72 -7.06
CA MET A 110 3.13 8.37 -6.64
C MET A 110 3.81 9.10 -7.80
N GLU A 111 3.79 8.51 -9.00
CA GLU A 111 4.33 9.15 -10.19
C GLU A 111 3.57 10.43 -10.54
N ASP A 112 2.24 10.39 -10.41
CA ASP A 112 1.40 11.55 -10.67
C ASP A 112 1.76 12.69 -9.71
N TRP A 113 1.88 12.37 -8.42
CA TRP A 113 2.27 13.36 -7.41
C TRP A 113 3.64 13.96 -7.71
N ALA A 114 4.62 13.08 -7.96
CA ALA A 114 6.00 13.51 -8.21
C ALA A 114 6.09 14.38 -9.48
N PHE A 115 5.37 13.98 -10.53
CA PHE A 115 5.32 14.74 -11.79
C PHE A 115 4.80 16.16 -11.52
N ASN A 116 3.69 16.26 -10.80
CA ASN A 116 3.10 17.56 -10.53
C ASN A 116 3.98 18.44 -9.64
N VAL A 117 4.67 17.86 -8.66
CA VAL A 117 5.63 18.59 -7.85
C VAL A 117 6.77 19.14 -8.71
N LEU A 118 7.34 18.30 -9.58
CA LEU A 118 8.47 18.68 -10.41
C LEU A 118 8.11 19.73 -11.46
N LYS A 119 6.85 19.73 -11.92
CA LYS A 119 6.38 20.70 -12.91
C LYS A 119 5.81 21.97 -12.27
N GLY A 120 5.69 22.00 -10.94
CA GLY A 120 5.08 23.13 -10.26
C GLY A 120 3.58 23.23 -10.45
N ASN A 121 2.95 22.10 -10.79
CA ASN A 121 1.50 22.02 -10.96
C ASN A 121 0.77 21.95 -9.62
N SER A 122 -0.54 22.16 -9.64
CA SER A 122 -1.37 21.97 -8.45
C SER A 122 -1.41 20.51 -8.04
N LEU A 123 -1.43 20.25 -6.73
CA LEU A 123 -1.56 18.91 -6.18
C LEU A 123 -3.00 18.60 -5.75
N GLU A 124 -3.93 19.49 -6.09
CA GLU A 124 -5.32 19.42 -5.67
C GLU A 124 -6.00 18.09 -6.07
N ASP A 125 -5.71 17.61 -7.26
CA ASP A 125 -6.30 16.37 -7.79
C ASP A 125 -5.39 15.15 -7.60
N SER A 126 -4.23 15.32 -6.96
CA SER A 126 -3.30 14.22 -6.70
C SER A 126 -3.61 13.55 -5.38
N PHE A 127 -3.26 12.27 -5.27
CA PHE A 127 -3.38 11.55 -4.00
C PHE A 127 -2.53 12.29 -2.94
N PRO A 128 -3.06 12.50 -1.72
CA PRO A 128 -2.30 13.20 -0.68
C PRO A 128 -1.15 12.33 -0.16
N VAL A 129 0.06 12.65 -0.58
CA VAL A 129 1.27 11.92 -0.20
C VAL A 129 1.82 12.51 1.10
N ASP A 130 2.19 11.63 2.03
CA ASP A 130 2.77 12.03 3.31
C ASP A 130 4.26 12.34 3.15
N ALA A 131 4.54 13.42 2.43
CA ALA A 131 5.89 13.92 2.18
C ALA A 131 5.80 15.39 1.79
N GLU A 132 6.87 16.13 2.04
CA GLU A 132 6.93 17.52 1.61
C GLU A 132 6.98 17.60 0.07
N ALA A 133 6.23 18.55 -0.48
CA ALA A 133 6.16 18.73 -1.94
C ALA A 133 7.39 19.51 -2.44
N THR A 134 8.56 18.89 -2.32
CA THR A 134 9.84 19.47 -2.77
C THR A 134 10.39 18.67 -3.94
N GLN A 135 11.21 19.34 -4.75
CA GLN A 135 11.86 18.68 -5.88
C GLN A 135 12.70 17.49 -5.41
N GLU A 136 13.41 17.64 -4.30
CA GLU A 136 14.24 16.57 -3.74
C GLU A 136 13.39 15.33 -3.39
N HIS A 137 12.28 15.52 -2.68
CA HIS A 137 11.42 14.40 -2.30
C HIS A 137 10.77 13.76 -3.53
N ALA A 138 10.36 14.57 -4.51
CA ALA A 138 9.76 14.06 -5.74
C ALA A 138 10.75 13.20 -6.53
N GLU A 139 12.01 13.62 -6.61
CA GLU A 139 13.05 12.85 -7.30
C GLU A 139 13.39 11.56 -6.56
N MET A 140 13.46 11.60 -5.23
CA MET A 140 13.69 10.40 -4.43
C MET A 140 12.56 9.40 -4.62
N LEU A 141 11.33 9.87 -4.64
CA LEU A 141 10.17 9.01 -4.84
C LEU A 141 10.18 8.38 -6.23
N ARG A 142 10.53 9.15 -7.26
CA ARG A 142 10.64 8.61 -8.62
C ARG A 142 11.67 7.49 -8.69
N GLN A 143 12.80 7.63 -8.01
CA GLN A 143 13.82 6.60 -7.97
C GLN A 143 13.31 5.33 -7.28
N ARG A 144 12.54 5.48 -6.19
CA ARG A 144 11.93 4.34 -5.51
C ARG A 144 10.96 3.62 -6.44
N ILE A 145 10.17 4.37 -7.20
CA ILE A 145 9.19 3.80 -8.12
C ILE A 145 9.88 3.01 -9.23
N VAL A 146 10.96 3.55 -9.80
CA VAL A 146 11.76 2.84 -10.80
C VAL A 146 12.25 1.51 -10.24
N PHE A 147 12.76 1.52 -9.01
CA PHE A 147 13.21 0.32 -8.32
C PHE A 147 12.08 -0.71 -8.16
N LEU A 148 10.91 -0.27 -7.67
CA LEU A 148 9.77 -1.15 -7.47
C LEU A 148 9.31 -1.79 -8.78
N ARG A 149 9.27 -1.00 -9.86
CA ARG A 149 8.84 -1.52 -11.16
C ARG A 149 9.84 -2.52 -11.72
N SER A 150 11.12 -2.22 -11.68
CA SER A 150 12.13 -3.10 -12.28
C SER A 150 12.43 -4.35 -11.46
N GLU A 151 12.43 -4.23 -10.14
CA GLU A 151 12.88 -5.33 -9.28
C GLU A 151 11.74 -6.15 -8.68
N ILE A 152 10.54 -5.62 -8.64
CA ILE A 152 9.41 -6.31 -8.01
C ILE A 152 8.27 -6.57 -8.99
N ILE A 153 7.77 -5.53 -9.64
CA ILE A 153 6.61 -5.66 -10.54
C ILE A 153 6.97 -6.42 -11.82
N GLU A 154 8.07 -6.05 -12.46
CA GLU A 154 8.49 -6.66 -13.74
C GLU A 154 9.38 -7.88 -13.57
N SER A 155 9.80 -8.17 -12.36
CA SER A 155 10.64 -9.33 -12.08
C SER A 155 9.83 -10.60 -12.20
N PRO A 156 10.32 -11.62 -12.94
CA PRO A 156 9.61 -12.89 -13.06
C PRO A 156 9.60 -13.68 -11.77
#